data_d6d3c7345965364a84683bc7378f3fae
#
_entry.id   d6d3c7345965364a84683bc7378f3fae
#
_cell.length_a   1.000
_cell.length_b   1.000
_cell.length_c   1.000
_cell.angle_alpha   90.00
_cell.angle_beta   90.00
_cell.angle_gamma   90.00
#
_symmetry.space_group_name_H-M   'P 1'
#
loop_
_entity.id
_entity.type
_entity.pdbx_description
1 polymer ?
#
loop_
_entity_poly.entity_id
_entity_poly.type
_entity_poly.pdbx_seq_one_letter_code
_entity_poly.pdbx_strand_id
1 'polypeptide(L)'
;MRKGKRFFKAFVLAAAFCAMSAVPCTSHASAVDVPRAASDNTFATASRINMGDTLNGSITETKDYNNYQFQLDSAGCITLNMTAYMRYYCIRIYETDGTEIWYTDSNEWNETVGYRRDEYNIYLEKGTYYIQINGYRREDYDKVTGEYTCRTSFTSSGVTNREDDNSFADANNITIGDKIVGQISANDDFDTYKFTLSQVGCVKLDMTSYMQYYCIKLFNSDGEEIWYTSENEWTSTVGYRSDSYDLYLEKGTYYMQINGYDWGTYYKSTGKYVCNTSFAGSGVSFDGDDNDFKTAKQISWNKKYIGQISENDDFDNYIFSVPKDQTIA
;
A
#
# COMPACT_ATOMS: atom_id res chain seq x y z
N MET A 1 -0.16 -9.86 29.27
CA MET A 1 -1.29 -9.10 28.71
C MET A 1 -1.58 -7.89 29.61
N ARG A 2 -0.98 -6.75 29.33
CA ARG A 2 -1.30 -5.47 29.99
C ARG A 2 -1.81 -4.51 28.92
N LYS A 3 -3.12 -4.22 28.97
CA LYS A 3 -3.76 -3.19 28.13
C LYS A 3 -3.30 -1.81 28.63
N GLY A 4 -2.39 -1.17 27.89
CA GLY A 4 -2.04 0.23 28.10
C GLY A 4 -3.12 1.14 27.54
N LYS A 5 -3.82 1.89 28.39
CA LYS A 5 -4.72 2.96 27.99
C LYS A 5 -3.88 4.16 27.52
N ARG A 6 -3.90 4.45 26.22
CA ARG A 6 -3.33 5.70 25.70
C ARG A 6 -4.39 6.81 25.73
N PHE A 7 -4.02 7.95 26.30
CA PHE A 7 -4.81 9.18 26.31
C PHE A 7 -4.63 9.91 24.98
N PHE A 8 -5.71 10.06 24.23
CA PHE A 8 -5.76 10.92 23.05
C PHE A 8 -5.78 12.39 23.48
N LYS A 9 -4.77 13.17 23.07
CA LYS A 9 -4.88 14.63 22.98
C LYS A 9 -5.18 14.99 21.53
N ALA A 10 -6.40 15.42 21.28
CA ALA A 10 -6.79 16.01 20.00
C ALA A 10 -6.07 17.36 19.83
N PHE A 11 -5.13 17.44 18.88
CA PHE A 11 -4.59 18.69 18.36
C PHE A 11 -5.36 19.06 17.11
N VAL A 12 -6.11 20.15 17.17
CA VAL A 12 -6.71 20.79 16.00
C VAL A 12 -5.60 21.50 15.24
N LEU A 13 -5.14 20.92 14.15
CA LEU A 13 -4.21 21.59 13.24
C LEU A 13 -5.04 22.22 12.10
N ALA A 14 -4.95 23.55 11.98
CA ALA A 14 -5.57 24.31 10.92
C ALA A 14 -4.97 23.88 9.56
N ALA A 15 -5.80 23.33 8.68
CA ALA A 15 -5.43 22.96 7.33
C ALA A 15 -5.13 24.22 6.51
N ALA A 16 -3.86 24.44 6.18
CA ALA A 16 -3.51 25.34 5.10
C ALA A 16 -3.84 24.63 3.77
N PHE A 17 -4.91 25.08 3.13
CA PHE A 17 -5.28 24.67 1.77
C PHE A 17 -4.18 25.16 0.82
N CYS A 18 -3.26 24.30 0.45
CA CYS A 18 -2.43 24.50 -0.73
C CYS A 18 -3.27 24.08 -1.94
N ALA A 19 -3.89 25.08 -2.59
CA ALA A 19 -4.56 24.88 -3.86
C ALA A 19 -3.50 24.44 -4.88
N MET A 20 -3.37 23.14 -5.10
CA MET A 20 -2.73 22.63 -6.31
C MET A 20 -3.66 22.97 -7.47
N SER A 21 -3.25 23.98 -8.24
CA SER A 21 -3.84 24.27 -9.55
C SER A 21 -3.71 23.02 -10.40
N ALA A 22 -4.82 22.31 -10.60
CA ALA A 22 -4.94 21.30 -11.63
C ALA A 22 -4.68 22.01 -12.95
N VAL A 23 -3.53 21.77 -13.56
CA VAL A 23 -3.32 22.08 -14.98
C VAL A 23 -4.25 21.11 -15.73
N PRO A 24 -5.27 21.57 -16.43
CA PRO A 24 -6.06 20.68 -17.25
C PRO A 24 -5.16 20.18 -18.38
N CYS A 25 -4.72 18.94 -18.30
CA CYS A 25 -4.15 18.24 -19.44
C CYS A 25 -5.31 17.96 -20.40
N THR A 26 -5.65 18.95 -21.25
CA THR A 26 -6.59 18.77 -22.35
C THR A 26 -5.85 18.13 -23.53
N SER A 27 -5.50 16.87 -23.41
CA SER A 27 -5.39 16.00 -24.56
C SER A 27 -6.72 15.28 -24.70
N HIS A 28 -7.66 15.87 -25.44
CA HIS A 28 -8.76 15.14 -26.02
C HIS A 28 -8.16 14.24 -27.12
N ALA A 29 -7.55 13.12 -26.71
CA ALA A 29 -7.43 12.00 -27.61
C ALA A 29 -8.88 11.58 -27.89
N SER A 30 -9.32 11.72 -29.12
CA SER A 30 -10.60 11.16 -29.59
C SER A 30 -10.56 9.69 -29.22
N ALA A 31 -11.52 9.23 -28.40
CA ALA A 31 -11.64 7.82 -28.07
C ALA A 31 -11.65 7.03 -29.39
N VAL A 32 -10.59 6.26 -29.63
CA VAL A 32 -10.53 5.40 -30.80
C VAL A 32 -11.38 4.20 -30.46
N ASP A 33 -12.47 4.00 -31.23
CA ASP A 33 -13.20 2.74 -31.19
C ASP A 33 -12.27 1.66 -31.74
N VAL A 34 -11.80 0.76 -30.86
CA VAL A 34 -10.95 -0.35 -31.27
C VAL A 34 -11.82 -1.37 -32.02
N PRO A 35 -11.61 -1.57 -33.33
CA PRO A 35 -12.38 -2.53 -34.09
C PRO A 35 -12.09 -3.93 -33.58
N ARG A 36 -13.14 -4.69 -33.39
CA ARG A 36 -13.13 -6.05 -32.90
C ARG A 36 -12.35 -6.96 -33.82
N ALA A 37 -11.28 -7.59 -33.33
CA ALA A 37 -10.66 -8.73 -34.00
C ALA A 37 -11.60 -9.95 -33.95
N ALA A 38 -11.75 -10.65 -35.07
CA ALA A 38 -12.68 -11.80 -35.16
C ALA A 38 -12.26 -13.04 -34.35
N SER A 39 -11.07 -13.03 -33.70
CA SER A 39 -10.50 -14.21 -33.04
C SER A 39 -9.63 -13.87 -31.82
N ASP A 40 -10.15 -13.11 -30.85
CA ASP A 40 -9.45 -12.71 -29.64
C ASP A 40 -9.74 -13.62 -28.42
N ASN A 41 -10.04 -14.89 -28.65
CA ASN A 41 -10.33 -15.89 -27.61
C ASN A 41 -9.08 -16.39 -26.84
N THR A 42 -7.88 -15.98 -27.21
CA THR A 42 -6.64 -16.35 -26.52
C THR A 42 -5.75 -15.13 -26.31
N PHE A 43 -4.83 -15.19 -25.37
CA PHE A 43 -3.85 -14.11 -25.18
C PHE A 43 -2.95 -13.87 -26.39
N ALA A 44 -2.66 -14.94 -27.15
CA ALA A 44 -1.87 -14.81 -28.38
C ALA A 44 -2.57 -14.01 -29.50
N THR A 45 -3.91 -13.95 -29.45
CA THR A 45 -4.73 -13.23 -30.42
C THR A 45 -5.41 -11.99 -29.82
N ALA A 46 -5.00 -11.58 -28.60
CA ALA A 46 -5.56 -10.43 -27.90
C ALA A 46 -5.42 -9.13 -28.73
N SER A 47 -6.47 -8.34 -28.75
CA SER A 47 -6.45 -7.01 -29.39
C SER A 47 -5.59 -6.07 -28.58
N ARG A 48 -4.61 -5.40 -29.22
CA ARG A 48 -3.80 -4.37 -28.56
C ARG A 48 -4.59 -3.08 -28.39
N ILE A 49 -4.54 -2.51 -27.20
CA ILE A 49 -5.21 -1.26 -26.84
C ILE A 49 -4.26 -0.32 -26.13
N ASN A 50 -4.64 0.96 -26.09
CA ASN A 50 -4.03 1.98 -25.26
C ASN A 50 -5.01 2.36 -24.14
N MET A 51 -4.48 2.73 -22.97
CA MET A 51 -5.33 3.30 -21.92
C MET A 51 -5.90 4.64 -22.42
N GLY A 52 -7.22 4.80 -22.29
CA GLY A 52 -8.02 5.86 -22.90
C GLY A 52 -8.95 5.36 -24.00
N ASP A 53 -8.71 4.17 -24.54
CA ASP A 53 -9.58 3.56 -25.56
C ASP A 53 -10.92 3.11 -24.97
N THR A 54 -11.93 3.05 -25.83
CA THR A 54 -13.23 2.46 -25.53
C THR A 54 -13.33 1.08 -26.18
N LEU A 55 -13.52 0.06 -25.35
CA LEU A 55 -13.65 -1.33 -25.77
C LEU A 55 -15.13 -1.64 -26.01
N ASN A 56 -15.51 -1.88 -27.27
CA ASN A 56 -16.84 -2.35 -27.64
C ASN A 56 -16.76 -3.84 -27.99
N GLY A 57 -17.52 -4.66 -27.29
CA GLY A 57 -17.48 -6.10 -27.49
C GLY A 57 -18.81 -6.80 -27.27
N SER A 58 -18.83 -8.08 -27.60
CA SER A 58 -19.95 -8.97 -27.27
C SER A 58 -19.44 -10.36 -26.93
N ILE A 59 -20.14 -11.00 -26.03
CA ILE A 59 -20.03 -12.44 -25.76
C ILE A 59 -21.17 -13.11 -26.50
N THR A 60 -20.85 -14.17 -27.25
CA THR A 60 -21.83 -14.91 -28.07
C THR A 60 -21.78 -16.39 -27.75
N GLU A 61 -22.72 -17.19 -28.24
CA GLU A 61 -22.74 -18.65 -28.02
C GLU A 61 -21.43 -19.35 -28.44
N THR A 62 -20.76 -18.81 -29.43
CA THR A 62 -19.52 -19.37 -29.99
C THR A 62 -18.25 -18.62 -29.56
N LYS A 63 -18.38 -17.52 -28.80
CA LYS A 63 -17.26 -16.71 -28.30
C LYS A 63 -17.37 -16.47 -26.81
N ASP A 64 -16.46 -17.10 -26.06
CA ASP A 64 -16.47 -17.11 -24.60
C ASP A 64 -15.81 -15.89 -23.98
N TYR A 65 -14.76 -15.38 -24.62
CA TYR A 65 -13.89 -14.33 -24.07
C TYR A 65 -13.60 -13.27 -25.12
N ASN A 66 -13.39 -12.03 -24.62
CA ASN A 66 -12.69 -10.98 -25.37
C ASN A 66 -11.41 -10.67 -24.58
N ASN A 67 -10.25 -10.81 -25.23
CA ASN A 67 -8.95 -10.54 -24.63
C ASN A 67 -8.35 -9.28 -25.27
N TYR A 68 -7.83 -8.39 -24.40
CA TYR A 68 -7.16 -7.16 -24.77
C TYR A 68 -5.79 -7.12 -24.14
N GLN A 69 -4.77 -6.67 -24.85
CA GLN A 69 -3.42 -6.46 -24.36
C GLN A 69 -3.14 -4.98 -24.23
N PHE A 70 -2.59 -4.53 -23.11
CA PHE A 70 -2.14 -3.16 -22.89
C PHE A 70 -0.79 -3.12 -22.17
N GLN A 71 -0.12 -1.98 -22.26
CA GLN A 71 1.15 -1.73 -21.60
C GLN A 71 1.05 -0.46 -20.75
N LEU A 72 1.63 -0.52 -19.55
CA LEU A 72 1.83 0.62 -18.68
C LEU A 72 3.33 0.96 -18.62
N ASP A 73 3.65 2.22 -18.85
CA ASP A 73 5.03 2.72 -18.80
C ASP A 73 5.47 3.15 -17.40
N SER A 74 4.54 3.20 -16.46
CA SER A 74 4.76 3.50 -15.02
C SER A 74 3.69 2.85 -14.17
N ALA A 75 3.95 2.67 -12.88
CA ALA A 75 2.96 2.26 -11.89
C ALA A 75 1.81 3.28 -11.78
N GLY A 76 0.60 2.79 -11.57
CA GLY A 76 -0.58 3.63 -11.46
C GLY A 76 -1.90 2.88 -11.41
N CYS A 77 -2.98 3.65 -11.41
CA CYS A 77 -4.34 3.16 -11.38
C CYS A 77 -4.93 3.12 -12.79
N ILE A 78 -5.35 1.95 -13.25
CA ILE A 78 -6.26 1.84 -14.39
C ILE A 78 -7.70 1.94 -13.87
N THR A 79 -8.55 2.65 -14.61
CA THR A 79 -9.98 2.71 -14.34
C THR A 79 -10.71 2.06 -15.51
N LEU A 80 -11.57 1.09 -15.20
CA LEU A 80 -12.43 0.41 -16.15
C LEU A 80 -13.89 0.78 -15.86
N ASN A 81 -14.48 1.61 -16.74
CA ASN A 81 -15.89 1.99 -16.69
C ASN A 81 -16.70 1.09 -17.61
N MET A 82 -17.33 0.08 -17.02
CA MET A 82 -18.08 -0.95 -17.73
C MET A 82 -19.56 -0.60 -17.84
N THR A 83 -20.13 -0.76 -19.02
CA THR A 83 -21.58 -0.82 -19.28
C THR A 83 -21.85 -2.15 -19.98
N ALA A 84 -22.57 -3.06 -19.34
CA ALA A 84 -22.86 -4.38 -19.86
C ALA A 84 -24.37 -4.60 -20.01
N TYR A 85 -24.76 -5.21 -21.14
CA TYR A 85 -26.12 -5.66 -21.45
C TYR A 85 -26.23 -7.20 -21.27
N MET A 86 -25.42 -7.72 -20.35
CA MET A 86 -25.39 -9.12 -19.94
C MET A 86 -25.83 -9.22 -18.48
N ARG A 87 -26.53 -10.30 -18.15
CA ARG A 87 -26.95 -10.57 -16.77
C ARG A 87 -25.76 -10.71 -15.82
N TYR A 88 -24.69 -11.34 -16.29
CA TYR A 88 -23.43 -11.48 -15.58
C TYR A 88 -22.27 -11.14 -16.51
N TYR A 89 -21.20 -10.65 -15.96
CA TYR A 89 -19.92 -10.58 -16.63
C TYR A 89 -18.80 -10.69 -15.58
N CYS A 90 -17.64 -11.12 -16.02
CA CYS A 90 -16.43 -11.09 -15.23
C CYS A 90 -15.34 -10.40 -16.05
N ILE A 91 -14.61 -9.49 -15.40
CA ILE A 91 -13.38 -8.93 -15.92
C ILE A 91 -12.25 -9.55 -15.11
N ARG A 92 -11.19 -9.97 -15.79
CA ARG A 92 -9.98 -10.50 -15.18
C ARG A 92 -8.77 -9.80 -15.76
N ILE A 93 -7.76 -9.59 -14.93
CA ILE A 93 -6.45 -9.05 -15.34
C ILE A 93 -5.41 -10.16 -15.15
N TYR A 94 -4.57 -10.31 -16.18
CA TYR A 94 -3.51 -11.31 -16.18
C TYR A 94 -2.17 -10.67 -16.52
N GLU A 95 -1.11 -11.23 -15.98
CA GLU A 95 0.26 -11.00 -16.43
C GLU A 95 0.57 -11.74 -17.73
N THR A 96 1.73 -11.47 -18.31
CA THR A 96 2.14 -12.06 -19.61
C THR A 96 2.41 -13.55 -19.53
N ASP A 97 2.68 -14.10 -18.36
CA ASP A 97 2.84 -15.53 -18.10
C ASP A 97 1.51 -16.27 -17.89
N GLY A 98 0.38 -15.54 -17.84
CA GLY A 98 -0.97 -16.06 -17.65
C GLY A 98 -1.42 -16.11 -16.19
N THR A 99 -0.64 -15.57 -15.25
CA THR A 99 -1.04 -15.43 -13.85
C THR A 99 -2.18 -14.44 -13.71
N GLU A 100 -3.30 -14.85 -13.12
CA GLU A 100 -4.43 -13.97 -12.77
C GLU A 100 -4.08 -13.15 -11.54
N ILE A 101 -4.06 -11.83 -11.68
CA ILE A 101 -3.70 -10.90 -10.60
C ILE A 101 -4.89 -10.12 -10.04
N TRP A 102 -5.98 -10.05 -10.78
CA TRP A 102 -7.20 -9.37 -10.34
C TRP A 102 -8.43 -9.87 -11.11
N TYR A 103 -9.60 -9.82 -10.47
CA TYR A 103 -10.89 -10.13 -11.08
C TYR A 103 -12.05 -9.41 -10.38
N THR A 104 -13.20 -9.29 -11.06
CA THR A 104 -14.44 -8.80 -10.46
C THR A 104 -15.07 -9.86 -9.58
N ASP A 105 -15.37 -9.54 -8.31
CA ASP A 105 -15.79 -10.54 -7.31
C ASP A 105 -17.31 -10.79 -7.27
N SER A 106 -18.13 -9.80 -7.32
CA SER A 106 -19.58 -10.01 -7.24
C SER A 106 -20.34 -9.18 -8.26
N ASN A 107 -21.21 -9.86 -8.97
CA ASN A 107 -22.05 -9.28 -9.98
C ASN A 107 -23.50 -9.36 -9.58
N GLU A 108 -23.96 -8.51 -8.66
CA GLU A 108 -25.37 -8.35 -8.42
C GLU A 108 -26.02 -7.57 -9.57
N TRP A 109 -26.91 -8.25 -10.29
CA TRP A 109 -27.66 -7.63 -11.37
C TRP A 109 -28.89 -6.89 -10.83
N ASN A 110 -29.09 -5.67 -11.31
CA ASN A 110 -30.31 -4.94 -11.05
C ASN A 110 -31.31 -5.16 -12.19
N GLU A 111 -32.33 -5.96 -11.94
CA GLU A 111 -33.36 -6.34 -12.93
C GLU A 111 -34.16 -5.18 -13.53
N THR A 112 -34.05 -3.98 -12.94
CA THR A 112 -34.92 -2.84 -13.29
C THR A 112 -34.49 -2.10 -14.57
N VAL A 113 -33.27 -2.22 -15.03
CA VAL A 113 -32.72 -1.35 -16.10
C VAL A 113 -32.08 -2.08 -17.26
N GLY A 114 -32.26 -3.27 -17.56
CA GLY A 114 -31.78 -3.94 -18.79
C GLY A 114 -30.27 -3.84 -19.09
N TYR A 115 -29.50 -3.11 -18.28
CA TYR A 115 -28.05 -2.97 -18.37
C TYR A 115 -27.44 -2.71 -16.97
N ARG A 116 -26.13 -2.95 -16.85
CA ARG A 116 -25.35 -2.73 -15.63
C ARG A 116 -24.22 -1.74 -15.91
N ARG A 117 -23.94 -0.88 -14.93
CA ARG A 117 -22.78 0.03 -14.95
C ARG A 117 -21.96 -0.15 -13.70
N ASP A 118 -20.66 -0.34 -13.88
CA ASP A 118 -19.70 -0.48 -12.80
C ASP A 118 -18.41 0.25 -13.14
N GLU A 119 -17.71 0.70 -12.10
CA GLU A 119 -16.40 1.30 -12.21
C GLU A 119 -15.44 0.49 -11.35
N TYR A 120 -14.29 0.14 -11.92
CA TYR A 120 -13.23 -0.59 -11.23
C TYR A 120 -11.95 0.20 -11.31
N ASN A 121 -11.31 0.42 -10.16
CA ASN A 121 -10.04 1.08 -10.00
C ASN A 121 -9.02 0.04 -9.57
N ILE A 122 -8.02 -0.24 -10.41
CA ILE A 122 -7.07 -1.34 -10.23
C ILE A 122 -5.66 -0.74 -10.30
N TYR A 123 -4.92 -0.86 -9.20
CA TYR A 123 -3.54 -0.42 -9.14
C TYR A 123 -2.63 -1.52 -9.66
N LEU A 124 -1.77 -1.16 -10.61
CA LEU A 124 -0.84 -2.06 -11.30
C LEU A 124 0.55 -1.43 -11.37
N GLU A 125 1.58 -2.27 -11.35
CA GLU A 125 2.94 -1.86 -11.63
C GLU A 125 3.15 -1.57 -13.12
N LYS A 126 4.31 -1.02 -13.48
CA LYS A 126 4.74 -0.92 -14.87
C LYS A 126 4.83 -2.32 -15.47
N GLY A 127 4.23 -2.52 -16.65
CA GLY A 127 4.25 -3.85 -17.25
C GLY A 127 3.33 -3.98 -18.44
N THR A 128 3.26 -5.20 -18.98
CA THR A 128 2.31 -5.60 -20.00
C THR A 128 1.31 -6.56 -19.43
N TYR A 129 0.04 -6.33 -19.69
CA TYR A 129 -1.07 -7.04 -19.08
C TYR A 129 -2.13 -7.43 -20.11
N TYR A 130 -2.99 -8.38 -19.71
CA TYR A 130 -4.19 -8.71 -20.47
C TYR A 130 -5.45 -8.42 -19.64
N ILE A 131 -6.45 -7.83 -20.30
CA ILE A 131 -7.82 -7.75 -19.82
C ILE A 131 -8.61 -8.87 -20.51
N GLN A 132 -9.25 -9.74 -19.76
CA GLN A 132 -10.20 -10.71 -20.28
C GLN A 132 -11.61 -10.35 -19.79
N ILE A 133 -12.56 -10.25 -20.72
CA ILE A 133 -13.97 -10.01 -20.42
C ILE A 133 -14.75 -11.21 -20.90
N ASN A 134 -15.58 -11.80 -20.00
CA ASN A 134 -16.43 -12.94 -20.29
C ASN A 134 -17.84 -12.79 -19.73
N GLY A 135 -18.75 -13.69 -20.13
CA GLY A 135 -20.14 -13.75 -19.68
C GLY A 135 -20.41 -14.84 -18.64
N TYR A 136 -19.39 -15.28 -17.90
CA TYR A 136 -19.55 -16.28 -16.84
C TYR A 136 -19.62 -15.61 -15.48
N ARG A 137 -20.46 -16.17 -14.61
CA ARG A 137 -20.34 -15.94 -13.17
C ARG A 137 -19.15 -16.77 -12.65
N ARG A 138 -18.36 -16.24 -11.72
CA ARG A 138 -17.16 -16.92 -11.23
C ARG A 138 -17.44 -18.33 -10.67
N GLU A 139 -18.57 -18.50 -10.02
CA GLU A 139 -18.95 -19.74 -9.32
C GLU A 139 -19.90 -20.65 -10.10
N ASP A 140 -20.57 -20.10 -11.12
CA ASP A 140 -21.53 -20.82 -11.95
C ASP A 140 -21.01 -20.91 -13.38
N TYR A 141 -21.03 -22.08 -13.97
CA TYR A 141 -20.64 -22.30 -15.38
C TYR A 141 -21.70 -21.85 -16.37
N ASP A 142 -22.76 -21.16 -15.90
CA ASP A 142 -23.83 -20.69 -16.78
C ASP A 142 -23.31 -19.46 -17.56
N LYS A 143 -23.16 -19.64 -18.85
CA LYS A 143 -22.78 -18.59 -19.77
C LYS A 143 -23.96 -17.70 -20.13
N VAL A 144 -23.74 -16.40 -20.09
CA VAL A 144 -24.65 -15.42 -20.65
C VAL A 144 -24.01 -14.68 -21.82
N THR A 145 -24.84 -14.29 -22.77
CA THR A 145 -24.41 -13.58 -23.95
C THR A 145 -24.94 -12.16 -23.95
N GLY A 146 -24.26 -11.27 -24.64
CA GLY A 146 -24.67 -9.86 -24.75
C GLY A 146 -23.53 -8.95 -25.15
N GLU A 147 -23.85 -7.66 -25.24
CA GLU A 147 -22.91 -6.61 -25.61
C GLU A 147 -22.40 -5.87 -24.40
N TYR A 148 -21.24 -5.25 -24.53
CA TYR A 148 -20.69 -4.34 -23.52
C TYR A 148 -19.89 -3.22 -24.15
N THR A 149 -19.74 -2.14 -23.37
CA THR A 149 -18.81 -1.05 -23.61
C THR A 149 -17.97 -0.85 -22.35
N CYS A 150 -16.64 -0.89 -22.47
CA CYS A 150 -15.73 -0.63 -21.36
C CYS A 150 -14.81 0.54 -21.75
N ARG A 151 -14.92 1.67 -21.05
CA ARG A 151 -14.01 2.80 -21.20
C ARG A 151 -12.83 2.60 -20.27
N THR A 152 -11.64 2.71 -20.82
CA THR A 152 -10.40 2.57 -20.05
C THR A 152 -9.77 3.94 -19.80
N SER A 153 -9.10 4.10 -18.67
CA SER A 153 -8.22 5.24 -18.41
C SER A 153 -7.08 4.85 -17.48
N PHE A 154 -6.04 5.68 -17.41
CA PHE A 154 -4.88 5.47 -16.57
C PHE A 154 -4.47 6.77 -15.91
N THR A 155 -4.12 6.65 -14.61
CA THR A 155 -3.54 7.73 -13.82
C THR A 155 -2.28 7.22 -13.15
N SER A 156 -1.12 7.80 -13.47
CA SER A 156 0.15 7.46 -12.82
C SER A 156 0.11 7.81 -11.33
N SER A 157 0.61 6.93 -10.48
CA SER A 157 0.74 7.16 -9.04
C SER A 157 1.90 8.09 -8.70
N GLY A 158 2.85 8.27 -9.62
CA GLY A 158 4.07 9.03 -9.38
C GLY A 158 5.02 8.34 -8.42
N VAL A 159 4.94 7.03 -8.31
CA VAL A 159 5.86 6.18 -7.54
C VAL A 159 7.24 6.25 -8.17
N THR A 160 8.26 6.36 -7.35
CA THR A 160 9.67 6.44 -7.79
C THR A 160 10.51 5.26 -7.31
N ASN A 161 9.90 4.34 -6.55
CA ASN A 161 10.56 3.18 -5.98
C ASN A 161 10.82 2.10 -7.03
N ARG A 162 11.66 1.13 -6.66
CA ARG A 162 11.78 -0.12 -7.39
C ARG A 162 10.52 -0.94 -7.19
N GLU A 163 10.10 -1.62 -8.24
CA GLU A 163 8.89 -2.45 -8.27
C GLU A 163 9.13 -3.86 -7.65
N ASP A 164 10.42 -4.27 -7.48
CA ASP A 164 10.83 -5.58 -6.94
C ASP A 164 11.37 -5.45 -5.53
N ASP A 165 10.62 -4.92 -4.59
CA ASP A 165 11.06 -4.65 -3.22
C ASP A 165 10.31 -5.45 -2.14
N ASN A 166 9.74 -6.58 -2.53
CA ASN A 166 9.02 -7.50 -1.64
C ASN A 166 9.88 -8.19 -0.57
N SER A 167 11.22 -7.98 -0.57
CA SER A 167 12.14 -8.60 0.37
C SER A 167 13.12 -7.60 1.00
N PHE A 168 13.73 -7.97 2.14
CA PHE A 168 14.78 -7.15 2.76
C PHE A 168 16.02 -7.00 1.88
N ALA A 169 16.30 -7.99 1.01
CA ALA A 169 17.44 -7.95 0.10
C ALA A 169 17.26 -6.90 -1.00
N ASP A 170 16.02 -6.66 -1.40
CA ASP A 170 15.64 -5.77 -2.49
C ASP A 170 15.09 -4.43 -1.99
N ALA A 171 15.09 -4.21 -0.66
CA ALA A 171 14.53 -3.03 0.00
C ALA A 171 15.07 -1.71 -0.58
N ASN A 172 14.18 -0.75 -0.77
CA ASN A 172 14.51 0.61 -1.16
C ASN A 172 15.23 1.35 -0.04
N ASN A 173 16.45 1.83 -0.30
CA ASN A 173 17.17 2.65 0.67
C ASN A 173 16.55 4.04 0.75
N ILE A 174 16.19 4.46 1.96
CA ILE A 174 15.67 5.81 2.25
C ILE A 174 16.50 6.50 3.32
N THR A 175 16.43 7.81 3.35
CA THR A 175 16.93 8.63 4.45
C THR A 175 15.74 9.14 5.27
N ILE A 176 15.79 8.97 6.59
CA ILE A 176 14.73 9.54 7.43
C ILE A 176 14.75 11.05 7.31
N GLY A 177 13.60 11.64 6.98
CA GLY A 177 13.42 13.00 6.51
C GLY A 177 12.88 13.07 5.08
N ASP A 178 12.96 11.96 4.34
CA ASP A 178 12.42 11.86 3.00
C ASP A 178 10.89 11.70 3.01
N LYS A 179 10.29 12.14 1.90
CA LYS A 179 8.91 11.82 1.55
C LYS A 179 8.89 10.58 0.67
N ILE A 180 8.23 9.55 1.13
CA ILE A 180 8.00 8.31 0.41
C ILE A 180 6.67 8.41 -0.34
N VAL A 181 6.65 8.05 -1.61
CA VAL A 181 5.45 7.88 -2.42
C VAL A 181 5.47 6.46 -2.97
N GLY A 182 4.59 5.62 -2.49
CA GLY A 182 4.50 4.22 -2.87
C GLY A 182 3.10 3.82 -3.32
N GLN A 183 2.98 2.57 -3.75
CA GLN A 183 1.73 1.97 -4.21
C GLN A 183 1.78 0.47 -3.93
N ILE A 184 0.73 -0.06 -3.32
CA ILE A 184 0.49 -1.50 -3.28
C ILE A 184 -0.41 -1.85 -4.46
N SER A 185 0.09 -2.69 -5.33
CA SER A 185 -0.55 -3.08 -6.59
C SER A 185 -1.19 -4.46 -6.51
N ALA A 186 -1.99 -4.82 -7.51
CA ALA A 186 -2.60 -6.16 -7.58
C ALA A 186 -1.53 -7.26 -7.65
N ASN A 187 -0.40 -6.98 -8.27
CA ASN A 187 0.73 -7.89 -8.45
C ASN A 187 1.95 -7.57 -7.57
N ASP A 188 1.77 -6.75 -6.53
CA ASP A 188 2.81 -6.41 -5.57
C ASP A 188 2.28 -6.49 -4.14
N ASP A 189 2.95 -7.23 -3.25
CA ASP A 189 2.45 -7.54 -1.92
C ASP A 189 2.99 -6.61 -0.83
N PHE A 190 4.23 -6.13 -0.98
CA PHE A 190 4.92 -5.34 0.04
C PHE A 190 5.84 -4.33 -0.60
N ASP A 191 5.79 -3.09 -0.15
CA ASP A 191 6.86 -2.12 -0.33
C ASP A 191 7.81 -2.21 0.87
N THR A 192 9.08 -2.54 0.64
CA THR A 192 10.09 -2.67 1.69
C THR A 192 11.12 -1.55 1.60
N TYR A 193 11.30 -0.84 2.70
CA TYR A 193 12.23 0.27 2.85
C TYR A 193 13.31 -0.05 3.87
N LYS A 194 14.54 0.39 3.61
CA LYS A 194 15.67 0.26 4.52
C LYS A 194 16.21 1.62 4.91
N PHE A 195 16.42 1.84 6.20
CA PHE A 195 17.05 3.06 6.73
C PHE A 195 18.01 2.75 7.87
N THR A 196 18.89 3.69 8.18
CA THR A 196 19.86 3.57 9.26
C THR A 196 19.84 4.82 10.13
N LEU A 197 19.74 4.61 11.45
CA LEU A 197 19.85 5.65 12.45
C LEU A 197 21.26 5.69 13.03
N SER A 198 21.89 6.85 13.02
CA SER A 198 23.23 7.03 13.59
C SER A 198 23.22 7.31 15.08
N GLN A 199 22.05 7.58 15.66
CA GLN A 199 21.83 7.88 17.08
C GLN A 199 20.43 7.46 17.52
N VAL A 200 20.27 7.33 18.83
CA VAL A 200 18.98 7.02 19.48
C VAL A 200 18.00 8.18 19.34
N GLY A 201 16.75 7.90 19.07
CA GLY A 201 15.73 8.93 18.93
C GLY A 201 14.36 8.44 18.49
N CYS A 202 13.51 9.40 18.20
CA CYS A 202 12.15 9.18 17.73
C CYS A 202 12.09 9.36 16.20
N VAL A 203 11.68 8.32 15.50
CA VAL A 203 11.27 8.37 14.10
C VAL A 203 9.77 8.62 14.06
N LYS A 204 9.35 9.65 13.35
CA LYS A 204 7.94 9.92 13.10
C LYS A 204 7.57 9.52 11.68
N LEU A 205 6.46 8.79 11.54
CA LEU A 205 5.86 8.41 10.27
C LEU A 205 4.49 9.09 10.15
N ASP A 206 4.35 10.05 9.22
CA ASP A 206 3.05 10.66 8.89
C ASP A 206 2.54 10.04 7.58
N MET A 207 1.63 9.06 7.72
CA MET A 207 1.09 8.27 6.62
C MET A 207 -0.22 8.86 6.09
N THR A 208 -0.35 8.95 4.77
CA THR A 208 -1.62 9.17 4.06
C THR A 208 -1.81 8.02 3.08
N SER A 209 -2.83 7.20 3.28
CA SER A 209 -3.12 6.02 2.47
C SER A 209 -4.44 6.15 1.74
N TYR A 210 -4.45 5.74 0.46
CA TYR A 210 -5.65 5.62 -0.39
C TYR A 210 -6.09 4.16 -0.51
N MET A 211 -5.50 3.26 0.29
CA MET A 211 -5.92 1.88 0.44
C MET A 211 -7.01 1.78 1.49
N GLN A 212 -7.92 0.83 1.32
CA GLN A 212 -8.95 0.53 2.32
C GLN A 212 -8.33 0.05 3.63
N TYR A 213 -7.31 -0.78 3.53
CA TYR A 213 -6.52 -1.28 4.65
C TYR A 213 -5.04 -1.09 4.34
N TYR A 214 -4.24 -0.84 5.34
CA TYR A 214 -2.79 -0.92 5.26
C TYR A 214 -2.21 -1.33 6.60
N CYS A 215 -1.05 -1.95 6.55
CA CYS A 215 -0.24 -2.26 7.71
C CYS A 215 1.19 -1.79 7.47
N ILE A 216 1.79 -1.20 8.49
CA ILE A 216 3.23 -0.92 8.54
C ILE A 216 3.83 -1.87 9.57
N LYS A 217 4.90 -2.55 9.19
CA LYS A 217 5.73 -3.38 10.07
C LYS A 217 7.15 -2.84 10.10
N LEU A 218 7.75 -2.87 11.27
CA LEU A 218 9.15 -2.51 11.46
C LEU A 218 9.95 -3.72 11.94
N PHE A 219 11.11 -3.92 11.32
CA PHE A 219 12.02 -5.02 11.64
C PHE A 219 13.41 -4.47 11.97
N ASN A 220 14.13 -5.14 12.86
CA ASN A 220 15.55 -4.88 13.11
C ASN A 220 16.44 -5.46 12.01
N SER A 221 17.77 -5.28 12.12
CA SER A 221 18.74 -5.79 11.15
C SER A 221 18.76 -7.32 11.02
N ASP A 222 18.29 -8.03 12.03
CA ASP A 222 18.25 -9.50 12.08
C ASP A 222 16.95 -10.06 11.49
N GLY A 223 16.02 -9.16 11.08
CA GLY A 223 14.73 -9.51 10.49
C GLY A 223 13.66 -9.85 11.52
N GLU A 224 13.86 -9.50 12.79
CA GLU A 224 12.87 -9.65 13.83
C GLU A 224 11.89 -8.48 13.81
N GLU A 225 10.57 -8.75 13.84
CA GLU A 225 9.53 -7.74 13.90
C GLU A 225 9.53 -7.11 15.30
N ILE A 226 9.80 -5.80 15.36
CA ILE A 226 9.88 -5.03 16.60
C ILE A 226 8.68 -4.14 16.83
N TRP A 227 7.94 -3.81 15.78
CA TRP A 227 6.74 -2.98 15.88
C TRP A 227 5.82 -3.17 14.65
N TYR A 228 4.53 -2.93 14.83
CA TYR A 228 3.54 -2.90 13.75
C TYR A 228 2.33 -2.02 14.10
N THR A 229 1.58 -1.59 13.09
CA THR A 229 0.32 -0.89 13.29
C THR A 229 -0.76 -1.85 13.77
N SER A 230 -1.39 -1.57 14.92
CA SER A 230 -2.30 -2.51 15.60
C SER A 230 -3.77 -2.41 15.21
N GLU A 231 -4.21 -1.31 14.62
CA GLU A 231 -5.61 -1.11 14.28
C GLU A 231 -5.73 -0.27 13.00
N ASN A 232 -6.40 -0.82 12.01
CA ASN A 232 -6.71 -0.15 10.76
C ASN A 232 -8.23 0.07 10.67
N GLU A 233 -8.76 1.04 11.42
CA GLU A 233 -10.14 1.44 11.22
C GLU A 233 -10.24 2.35 9.97
N TRP A 234 -10.86 1.83 8.91
CA TRP A 234 -11.20 2.60 7.74
C TRP A 234 -12.48 3.40 7.98
N THR A 235 -12.47 4.69 7.66
CA THR A 235 -13.69 5.49 7.63
C THR A 235 -14.09 5.75 6.17
N SER A 236 -15.23 5.23 5.76
CA SER A 236 -15.77 5.32 4.38
C SER A 236 -16.05 6.73 3.85
N THR A 237 -15.81 7.77 4.65
CA THR A 237 -16.27 9.14 4.35
C THR A 237 -15.31 9.98 3.51
N VAL A 238 -14.03 9.62 3.42
CA VAL A 238 -13.02 10.50 2.84
C VAL A 238 -12.07 9.73 1.91
N GLY A 239 -12.29 8.85 1.14
CA GLY A 239 -11.43 8.25 0.09
C GLY A 239 -9.92 8.10 0.41
N TYR A 240 -9.47 8.50 1.60
CA TYR A 240 -8.11 8.35 2.12
C TYR A 240 -8.10 8.31 3.65
N ARG A 241 -7.01 7.80 4.22
CA ARG A 241 -6.75 7.77 5.66
C ARG A 241 -5.41 8.44 5.96
N SER A 242 -5.35 9.19 7.08
CA SER A 242 -4.11 9.80 7.57
C SER A 242 -3.88 9.43 9.02
N ASP A 243 -2.70 8.88 9.30
CA ASP A 243 -2.25 8.46 10.62
C ASP A 243 -0.83 8.95 10.88
N SER A 244 -0.47 9.08 12.16
CA SER A 244 0.86 9.47 12.59
C SER A 244 1.35 8.51 13.68
N TYR A 245 2.58 8.05 13.54
CA TYR A 245 3.23 7.11 14.44
C TYR A 245 4.55 7.67 14.93
N ASP A 246 4.78 7.64 16.24
CA ASP A 246 6.03 8.01 16.88
C ASP A 246 6.72 6.73 17.38
N LEU A 247 7.87 6.40 16.80
CA LEU A 247 8.63 5.18 17.03
C LEU A 247 9.95 5.54 17.72
N TYR A 248 10.13 5.15 18.97
CA TYR A 248 11.39 5.33 19.67
C TYR A 248 12.31 4.17 19.36
N LEU A 249 13.47 4.49 18.75
CA LEU A 249 14.39 3.49 18.21
C LEU A 249 15.81 3.74 18.69
N GLU A 250 16.55 2.65 18.88
CA GLU A 250 17.98 2.67 19.08
C GLU A 250 18.73 3.02 17.78
N LYS A 251 20.02 3.28 17.92
CA LYS A 251 20.92 3.37 16.79
C LYS A 251 21.00 2.02 16.07
N GLY A 252 20.80 1.99 14.76
CA GLY A 252 20.81 0.72 14.03
C GLY A 252 20.28 0.83 12.61
N THR A 253 20.21 -0.32 11.95
CA THR A 253 19.60 -0.48 10.64
C THR A 253 18.25 -1.17 10.80
N TYR A 254 17.25 -0.66 10.08
CA TYR A 254 15.88 -1.09 10.17
C TYR A 254 15.29 -1.32 8.80
N TYR A 255 14.29 -2.20 8.74
CA TYR A 255 13.45 -2.41 7.58
C TYR A 255 12.01 -2.07 7.92
N MET A 256 11.38 -1.28 7.07
CA MET A 256 9.96 -0.93 7.17
C MET A 256 9.23 -1.55 5.98
N GLN A 257 8.24 -2.40 6.25
CA GLN A 257 7.35 -2.96 5.24
C GLN A 257 5.97 -2.32 5.32
N ILE A 258 5.45 -1.92 4.17
CA ILE A 258 4.09 -1.42 4.01
C ILE A 258 3.34 -2.42 3.13
N ASN A 259 2.15 -2.81 3.54
CA ASN A 259 1.28 -3.71 2.77
C ASN A 259 -0.19 -3.30 2.86
N GLY A 260 -1.02 -3.91 2.01
CA GLY A 260 -2.46 -3.67 1.93
C GLY A 260 -3.32 -4.77 2.58
N TYR A 261 -2.78 -5.59 3.45
CA TYR A 261 -3.52 -6.68 4.07
C TYR A 261 -4.24 -6.24 5.35
N ASP A 262 -5.47 -6.72 5.52
CA ASP A 262 -6.18 -6.71 6.79
C ASP A 262 -5.73 -7.89 7.67
N TRP A 263 -5.51 -7.64 8.97
CA TRP A 263 -5.08 -8.67 9.94
C TRP A 263 -6.07 -9.82 10.14
N GLY A 264 -7.33 -9.63 9.82
CA GLY A 264 -8.40 -10.62 10.07
C GLY A 264 -8.89 -11.34 8.84
N THR A 265 -8.62 -10.82 7.67
CA THR A 265 -9.05 -11.36 6.39
C THR A 265 -7.88 -11.39 5.42
N TYR A 266 -7.76 -12.42 4.61
CA TYR A 266 -6.76 -12.46 3.53
C TYR A 266 -7.08 -11.48 2.38
N TYR A 267 -7.81 -10.41 2.68
CA TYR A 267 -8.23 -9.43 1.68
C TYR A 267 -7.12 -8.42 1.47
N LYS A 268 -6.60 -8.37 0.24
CA LYS A 268 -5.59 -7.39 -0.17
C LYS A 268 -6.26 -6.13 -0.68
N SER A 269 -5.98 -5.01 -0.04
CA SER A 269 -6.33 -3.69 -0.51
C SER A 269 -5.18 -3.11 -1.32
N THR A 270 -5.46 -2.57 -2.49
CA THR A 270 -4.48 -1.90 -3.35
C THR A 270 -4.70 -0.40 -3.34
N GLY A 271 -3.64 0.36 -3.58
CA GLY A 271 -3.74 1.80 -3.62
C GLY A 271 -2.42 2.51 -3.43
N LYS A 272 -2.43 3.80 -3.69
CA LYS A 272 -1.31 4.71 -3.46
C LYS A 272 -1.23 5.09 -1.99
N TYR A 273 -0.01 5.38 -1.52
CA TYR A 273 0.23 6.03 -0.23
C TYR A 273 1.34 7.07 -0.29
N VAL A 274 1.35 7.93 0.72
CA VAL A 274 2.43 8.91 0.96
C VAL A 274 2.80 8.81 2.43
N CYS A 275 4.08 8.59 2.72
CA CYS A 275 4.61 8.60 4.07
C CYS A 275 5.70 9.68 4.18
N ASN A 276 5.46 10.70 5.00
CA ASN A 276 6.49 11.66 5.34
C ASN A 276 7.21 11.15 6.59
N THR A 277 8.54 11.11 6.54
CA THR A 277 9.35 10.65 7.66
C THR A 277 10.08 11.81 8.30
N SER A 278 10.32 11.76 9.60
CA SER A 278 11.19 12.71 10.30
C SER A 278 11.87 12.08 11.51
N PHE A 279 12.94 12.70 12.00
CA PHE A 279 13.72 12.20 13.12
C PHE A 279 14.01 13.30 14.14
N ALA A 280 13.90 12.93 15.41
CA ALA A 280 14.32 13.77 16.54
C ALA A 280 15.21 12.93 17.48
N GLY A 281 16.48 13.33 17.63
CA GLY A 281 17.39 12.68 18.57
C GLY A 281 16.95 12.90 20.01
N SER A 282 16.97 11.84 20.82
CA SER A 282 16.54 11.89 22.24
C SER A 282 17.58 12.53 23.16
N GLY A 283 18.84 12.66 22.73
CA GLY A 283 19.93 13.21 23.54
C GLY A 283 20.21 12.34 24.79
N VAL A 284 20.08 11.02 24.65
CA VAL A 284 20.34 10.06 25.75
C VAL A 284 21.76 10.21 26.27
N SER A 285 21.92 9.94 27.55
CA SER A 285 23.23 10.03 28.23
C SER A 285 24.14 8.86 27.92
N PHE A 286 23.53 7.73 27.55
CA PHE A 286 24.22 6.52 27.16
C PHE A 286 23.51 5.95 25.92
N ASP A 287 24.27 5.39 25.01
CA ASP A 287 23.76 4.62 23.86
C ASP A 287 24.24 3.16 23.97
N GLY A 288 23.52 2.27 23.29
CA GLY A 288 23.84 0.85 23.20
C GLY A 288 23.23 0.02 24.32
N ASP A 289 23.31 -1.29 24.09
CA ASP A 289 22.65 -2.34 24.88
C ASP A 289 22.99 -2.25 26.36
N ASP A 290 21.97 -2.12 27.19
CA ASP A 290 22.02 -2.21 28.65
C ASP A 290 20.86 -3.02 29.23
N ASN A 291 20.28 -3.90 28.43
CA ASN A 291 19.23 -4.84 28.80
C ASN A 291 19.67 -5.91 29.84
N ASP A 292 20.99 -6.06 30.12
CA ASP A 292 21.55 -6.99 31.12
C ASP A 292 22.29 -6.22 32.19
N PHE A 293 22.28 -6.72 33.43
CA PHE A 293 23.09 -6.18 34.54
C PHE A 293 24.59 -6.12 34.26
N LYS A 294 25.10 -6.96 33.33
CA LYS A 294 26.50 -6.94 32.92
C LYS A 294 26.84 -5.74 32.02
N THR A 295 25.83 -5.26 31.29
CA THR A 295 25.96 -4.11 30.36
C THR A 295 25.43 -2.82 30.97
N ALA A 296 24.96 -2.88 32.24
CA ALA A 296 24.42 -1.76 33.01
C ALA A 296 25.35 -0.53 32.97
N LYS A 297 24.80 0.63 32.72
CA LYS A 297 25.55 1.89 32.59
C LYS A 297 25.92 2.43 33.98
N GLN A 298 27.19 2.81 34.15
CA GLN A 298 27.68 3.39 35.41
C GLN A 298 27.17 4.83 35.55
N ILE A 299 26.39 5.09 36.61
CA ILE A 299 25.92 6.44 36.95
C ILE A 299 26.60 6.97 38.23
N SER A 300 26.61 8.28 38.38
CA SER A 300 27.16 9.00 39.55
C SER A 300 26.09 9.81 40.24
N TRP A 301 26.23 10.02 41.54
CA TRP A 301 25.33 10.84 42.35
C TRP A 301 25.27 12.30 41.86
N ASN A 302 24.10 12.91 42.06
CA ASN A 302 23.85 14.33 41.73
C ASN A 302 24.05 14.70 40.26
N LYS A 303 23.93 13.74 39.33
CA LYS A 303 23.91 13.98 37.88
C LYS A 303 22.54 13.63 37.32
N LYS A 304 22.12 14.40 36.33
CA LYS A 304 20.94 14.09 35.55
C LYS A 304 21.36 13.17 34.40
N TYR A 305 20.63 12.11 34.19
CA TYR A 305 20.75 11.22 33.06
C TYR A 305 19.44 11.22 32.26
N ILE A 306 19.54 11.06 30.98
CA ILE A 306 18.43 10.95 30.04
C ILE A 306 18.52 9.54 29.46
N GLY A 307 17.49 8.74 29.63
CA GLY A 307 17.31 7.43 29.05
C GLY A 307 16.17 7.43 28.04
N GLN A 308 16.07 6.37 27.26
CA GLN A 308 14.98 6.08 26.35
C GLN A 308 14.71 4.58 26.39
N ILE A 309 13.45 4.20 26.54
CA ILE A 309 13.00 2.85 26.26
C ILE A 309 12.50 2.84 24.82
N SER A 310 13.04 1.96 24.00
CA SER A 310 12.81 1.88 22.56
C SER A 310 11.93 0.68 22.19
N GLU A 311 11.44 0.61 20.96
CA GLU A 311 10.65 -0.53 20.47
C GLU A 311 11.45 -1.86 20.47
N ASN A 312 12.77 -1.76 20.42
CA ASN A 312 13.72 -2.88 20.48
C ASN A 312 14.61 -2.87 21.73
N ASP A 313 14.19 -2.16 22.78
CA ASP A 313 14.90 -2.08 24.05
C ASP A 313 13.90 -2.08 25.21
N ASP A 314 13.94 -3.13 26.04
CA ASP A 314 12.96 -3.37 27.09
C ASP A 314 13.35 -2.74 28.42
N PHE A 315 14.65 -2.55 28.67
CA PHE A 315 15.16 -2.16 29.98
C PHE A 315 16.42 -1.31 29.90
N ASP A 316 16.41 -0.16 30.57
CA ASP A 316 17.60 0.59 30.92
C ASP A 316 18.14 0.10 32.29
N ASN A 317 19.33 -0.51 32.35
CA ASN A 317 19.97 -0.92 33.57
C ASN A 317 21.09 0.03 33.97
N TYR A 318 21.04 0.51 35.21
CA TYR A 318 22.04 1.40 35.75
C TYR A 318 22.72 0.80 36.97
N ILE A 319 24.05 0.99 37.11
CA ILE A 319 24.85 0.62 38.27
C ILE A 319 25.43 1.84 38.92
N PHE A 320 25.38 1.91 40.25
CA PHE A 320 25.96 2.98 41.05
C PHE A 320 26.60 2.43 42.31
N SER A 321 27.56 3.17 42.85
CA SER A 321 28.25 2.84 44.10
C SER A 321 27.78 3.72 45.22
N VAL A 322 27.48 3.12 46.35
CA VAL A 322 27.18 3.80 47.61
C VAL A 322 28.43 3.79 48.49
N PRO A 323 28.96 4.97 48.89
CA PRO A 323 30.05 5.01 49.85
C PRO A 323 29.65 4.31 51.15
N LYS A 324 30.59 3.64 51.81
CA LYS A 324 30.36 3.02 53.13
C LYS A 324 29.76 4.05 54.11
N ASP A 325 28.74 3.63 54.86
CA ASP A 325 28.09 4.40 55.91
C ASP A 325 27.23 5.61 55.46
N GLN A 326 26.69 5.62 54.23
CA GLN A 326 25.69 6.60 53.80
C GLN A 326 24.31 5.96 53.59
N THR A 327 23.27 6.68 54.04
CA THR A 327 21.87 6.32 53.76
C THR A 327 21.44 7.03 52.47
N ILE A 328 20.80 6.29 51.55
CA ILE A 328 20.14 6.86 50.37
C ILE A 328 18.76 7.33 50.80
N ALA A 329 18.47 8.62 50.67
CA ALA A 329 17.15 9.21 50.93
C ALA A 329 16.36 9.38 49.63
#